data_3706c1ad1bcdac2ce2d5828adfc6a2db
#
_entry.id   3706c1ad1bcdac2ce2d5828adfc6a2db
#
_cell.length_a   1.000
_cell.length_b   1.000
_cell.length_c   1.000
_cell.angle_alpha   90.00
_cell.angle_beta   90.00
_cell.angle_gamma   90.00
#
_symmetry.space_group_name_H-M   'P 1'
#
loop_
_entity.id
_entity.type
_entity.pdbx_description
1 polymer ?
#
loop_
_entity_poly.entity_id
_entity_poly.type
_entity_poly.pdbx_seq_one_letter_code
_entity_poly.pdbx_strand_id
1 'polypeptide(L)'
;SLGNLKFKKTGNIIGTIGCAAELAGIGGIYIAYLQISQTAKPDKIQPVFPSGLLLILIITLLILLISVIQLVLFPKLSKRSRFEMPTKYRLFLMLMPFLALVAVFAYLPLWGWRYAFFDYKVGDSISMENFVGFKWFTELFKNPATVRDIVRVLKNTLAMSGLGIATSWLPMAFAIFLSEIKNIRFRRFVQTLTTVPNFISWVLVYAIAFCIFSTDGFVSSIMVNLGIWDQGVNMLMSGDHVWIKMLGWGLWKGIGWSAIIYIAAISGIDQQLYEAATVDGAGRFQRMWHITVPGLIPTFCVLLLMSIANILSNGMDQYLVFENATNQNAIMVLDLYV
;
A
#
# COMPACT_ATOMS: atom_id res chain seq x y z
N SER A 1 17.27 21.19 -23.94
CA SER A 1 16.16 22.15 -23.83
C SER A 1 16.54 23.24 -22.86
N LEU A 2 16.64 24.47 -23.37
CA LEU A 2 16.84 25.71 -22.62
C LEU A 2 15.59 26.08 -21.78
N GLY A 3 14.85 25.05 -21.35
CA GLY A 3 13.68 25.15 -20.53
C GLY A 3 13.97 25.89 -19.25
N ASN A 4 13.76 27.18 -19.32
CA ASN A 4 13.37 28.00 -18.23
C ASN A 4 14.33 28.10 -17.03
N LEU A 5 15.48 28.77 -17.25
CA LEU A 5 16.26 29.36 -16.17
C LEU A 5 15.39 30.25 -15.25
N LYS A 6 14.33 30.88 -15.80
CA LYS A 6 13.30 31.59 -15.02
C LYS A 6 12.56 30.65 -14.06
N PHE A 7 12.11 29.47 -14.51
CA PHE A 7 11.41 28.50 -13.65
C PHE A 7 12.33 27.91 -12.57
N LYS A 8 13.62 27.65 -12.88
CA LYS A 8 14.58 27.18 -11.85
C LYS A 8 14.82 28.27 -10.79
N LYS A 9 14.97 29.53 -11.21
CA LYS A 9 15.14 30.65 -10.27
C LYS A 9 13.89 30.85 -9.41
N THR A 10 12.69 30.78 -10.01
CA THR A 10 11.42 30.90 -9.29
C THR A 10 11.20 29.68 -8.36
N GLY A 11 11.52 28.48 -8.79
CA GLY A 11 11.44 27.27 -7.95
C GLY A 11 12.36 27.33 -6.74
N ASN A 12 13.60 27.81 -6.91
CA ASN A 12 14.53 27.99 -5.79
C ASN A 12 14.10 29.10 -4.82
N ILE A 13 13.48 30.17 -5.33
CA ILE A 13 12.92 31.26 -4.48
C ILE A 13 11.74 30.69 -3.66
N ILE A 14 10.83 29.95 -4.29
CA ILE A 14 9.70 29.33 -3.59
C ILE A 14 10.21 28.32 -2.55
N GLY A 15 11.22 27.52 -2.89
CA GLY A 15 11.86 26.58 -1.97
C GLY A 15 12.49 27.25 -0.75
N THR A 16 13.22 28.36 -0.95
CA THR A 16 13.80 29.13 0.17
C THR A 16 12.74 29.75 1.05
N ILE A 17 11.66 30.28 0.49
CA ILE A 17 10.52 30.81 1.25
C ILE A 17 9.83 29.69 2.05
N GLY A 18 9.63 28.52 1.44
CA GLY A 18 9.07 27.33 2.11
C GLY A 18 9.91 26.88 3.32
N CYS A 19 11.23 26.77 3.14
CA CYS A 19 12.15 26.43 4.24
C CYS A 19 12.16 27.49 5.34
N ALA A 20 12.07 28.78 4.99
CA ALA A 20 11.98 29.84 6.00
C ALA A 20 10.68 29.79 6.81
N ALA A 21 9.56 29.49 6.16
CA ALA A 21 8.28 29.27 6.83
C ALA A 21 8.30 28.05 7.75
N GLU A 22 8.95 26.97 7.33
CA GLU A 22 9.12 25.75 8.14
C GLU A 22 10.00 26.01 9.37
N LEU A 23 11.09 26.76 9.23
CA LEU A 23 11.93 27.19 10.35
C LEU A 23 11.16 28.07 11.36
N ALA A 24 10.29 28.96 10.87
CA ALA A 24 9.42 29.74 11.73
C ALA A 24 8.43 28.86 12.50
N GLY A 25 7.88 27.80 11.85
CA GLY A 25 7.03 26.80 12.49
C GLY A 25 7.76 26.01 13.58
N ILE A 26 8.98 25.56 13.31
CA ILE A 26 9.85 24.87 14.29
C ILE A 26 10.15 25.79 15.48
N GLY A 27 10.44 27.08 15.23
CA GLY A 27 10.61 28.08 16.26
C GLY A 27 9.38 28.27 17.14
N GLY A 28 8.19 28.29 16.52
CA GLY A 28 6.91 28.35 17.24
C GLY A 28 6.68 27.13 18.16
N ILE A 29 7.00 25.94 17.69
CA ILE A 29 6.92 24.69 18.49
C ILE A 29 7.90 24.75 19.68
N TYR A 30 9.11 25.26 19.45
CA TYR A 30 10.11 25.41 20.50
C TYR A 30 9.68 26.43 21.58
N ILE A 31 9.11 27.57 21.16
CA ILE A 31 8.56 28.58 22.08
C ILE A 31 7.41 28.00 22.90
N ALA A 32 6.49 27.26 22.25
CA ALA A 32 5.39 26.60 22.94
C ALA A 32 5.90 25.55 23.97
N TYR A 33 6.94 24.79 23.60
CA TYR A 33 7.61 23.88 24.54
C TYR A 33 8.16 24.61 25.75
N LEU A 34 8.87 25.74 25.55
CA LEU A 34 9.41 26.55 26.66
C LEU A 34 8.31 27.11 27.55
N GLN A 35 7.21 27.62 26.97
CA GLN A 35 6.08 28.12 27.75
C GLN A 35 5.43 27.01 28.59
N ILE A 36 5.24 25.83 28.01
CA ILE A 36 4.69 24.67 28.73
C ILE A 36 5.65 24.23 29.83
N SER A 37 6.96 24.18 29.57
CA SER A 37 7.96 23.76 30.56
C SER A 37 8.05 24.71 31.77
N GLN A 38 7.76 26.00 31.56
CA GLN A 38 7.75 27.01 32.63
C GLN A 38 6.45 27.05 33.42
N THR A 39 5.30 26.69 32.76
CA THR A 39 3.95 26.81 33.33
C THR A 39 3.45 25.50 33.93
N ALA A 40 4.00 24.36 33.52
CA ALA A 40 3.58 23.04 33.98
C ALA A 40 4.00 22.79 35.43
N LYS A 41 3.06 22.32 36.26
CA LYS A 41 3.37 21.84 37.60
C LYS A 41 4.20 20.54 37.50
N PRO A 42 5.38 20.45 38.14
CA PRO A 42 6.31 19.30 37.99
C PRO A 42 5.69 17.93 38.30
N ASP A 43 4.68 17.90 39.17
CA ASP A 43 4.01 16.67 39.64
C ASP A 43 3.01 16.06 38.65
N LYS A 44 2.63 16.77 37.58
CA LYS A 44 1.59 16.31 36.64
C LYS A 44 2.02 16.14 35.22
N ILE A 45 2.97 16.94 34.73
CA ILE A 45 3.39 16.90 33.31
C ILE A 45 4.88 17.20 33.25
N GLN A 46 5.69 16.26 32.79
CA GLN A 46 7.09 16.48 32.44
C GLN A 46 7.16 16.63 30.92
N PRO A 47 7.38 17.86 30.39
CA PRO A 47 7.53 18.05 28.98
C PRO A 47 8.85 17.44 28.51
N VAL A 48 8.78 16.40 27.69
CA VAL A 48 9.94 15.78 27.05
C VAL A 48 10.25 16.54 25.77
N PHE A 49 11.49 16.97 25.61
CA PHE A 49 11.92 17.61 24.37
C PHE A 49 11.87 16.61 23.21
N PRO A 50 11.10 16.88 22.12
CA PRO A 50 11.01 15.95 21.01
C PRO A 50 12.35 15.95 20.23
N SER A 51 13.18 14.93 20.43
CA SER A 51 14.48 14.77 19.75
C SER A 51 14.36 14.77 18.21
N GLY A 52 13.21 14.35 17.68
CA GLY A 52 12.88 14.46 16.25
C GLY A 52 12.84 15.89 15.72
N LEU A 53 12.55 16.89 16.55
CA LEU A 53 12.54 18.29 16.16
C LEU A 53 13.95 18.79 15.80
N LEU A 54 14.99 18.32 16.48
CA LEU A 54 16.39 18.62 16.13
C LEU A 54 16.76 18.04 14.76
N LEU A 55 16.30 16.84 14.45
CA LEU A 55 16.57 16.18 13.18
C LEU A 55 15.89 16.93 12.03
N ILE A 56 14.64 17.34 12.20
CA ILE A 56 13.90 18.15 11.23
C ILE A 56 14.59 19.50 11.04
N LEU A 57 15.00 20.18 12.12
CA LEU A 57 15.73 21.45 12.07
C LEU A 57 17.03 21.34 11.26
N ILE A 58 17.83 20.28 11.50
CA ILE A 58 19.09 20.04 10.78
C ILE A 58 18.80 19.82 9.27
N ILE A 59 17.81 19.01 8.93
CA ILE A 59 17.43 18.74 7.53
C ILE A 59 16.96 20.02 6.85
N THR A 60 16.11 20.81 7.51
CA THR A 60 15.60 22.08 6.95
C THR A 60 16.71 23.10 6.75
N LEU A 61 17.66 23.18 7.69
CA LEU A 61 18.85 24.03 7.55
C LEU A 61 19.76 23.58 6.40
N LEU A 62 19.96 22.28 6.20
CA LEU A 62 20.73 21.74 5.08
C LEU A 62 20.05 22.05 3.74
N ILE A 63 18.74 21.88 3.65
CA ILE A 63 17.97 22.19 2.43
C ILE A 63 18.04 23.69 2.14
N LEU A 64 17.91 24.55 3.17
CA LEU A 64 18.02 25.99 3.04
C LEU A 64 19.42 26.39 2.59
N LEU A 65 20.46 25.81 3.17
CA LEU A 65 21.86 26.06 2.78
C LEU A 65 22.10 25.69 1.31
N ILE A 66 21.64 24.50 0.88
CA ILE A 66 21.74 24.06 -0.51
C ILE A 66 20.98 25.01 -1.44
N SER A 67 19.79 25.43 -1.04
CA SER A 67 18.95 26.34 -1.83
C SER A 67 19.59 27.74 -1.97
N VAL A 68 20.20 28.26 -0.89
CA VAL A 68 20.94 29.53 -0.90
C VAL A 68 22.21 29.40 -1.73
N ILE A 69 22.96 28.31 -1.59
CA ILE A 69 24.14 28.03 -2.43
C ILE A 69 23.77 28.01 -3.91
N GLN A 70 22.64 27.39 -4.24
CA GLN A 70 22.12 27.38 -5.61
C GLN A 70 21.70 28.75 -6.10
N LEU A 71 21.20 29.64 -5.24
CA LEU A 71 20.86 31.01 -5.60
C LEU A 71 22.08 31.89 -5.81
N VAL A 72 23.12 31.73 -4.99
CA VAL A 72 24.30 32.63 -4.95
C VAL A 72 25.42 32.12 -5.89
N LEU A 73 25.69 30.82 -5.91
CA LEU A 73 26.82 30.24 -6.67
C LEU A 73 26.49 29.88 -8.11
N PHE A 74 25.23 30.02 -8.58
CA PHE A 74 24.92 29.89 -10.00
C PHE A 74 24.90 31.23 -10.70
N PRO A 75 26.09 31.84 -10.97
CA PRO A 75 26.19 33.01 -11.82
C PRO A 75 25.71 32.65 -13.23
N LYS A 76 25.28 33.64 -13.99
CA LYS A 76 24.87 33.52 -15.40
C LYS A 76 25.93 32.75 -16.19
N LEU A 77 25.79 31.42 -16.30
CA LEU A 77 26.71 30.61 -17.09
C LEU A 77 26.61 31.04 -18.57
N SER A 78 27.71 31.53 -19.10
CA SER A 78 27.88 31.76 -20.51
C SER A 78 27.59 30.47 -21.28
N LYS A 79 26.92 30.56 -22.44
CA LYS A 79 26.52 29.42 -23.27
C LYS A 79 27.67 28.47 -23.63
N ARG A 80 28.93 28.81 -23.41
CA ARG A 80 30.13 28.07 -23.81
C ARG A 80 30.73 27.13 -22.74
N SER A 81 30.31 27.18 -21.48
CA SER A 81 30.95 26.41 -20.41
C SER A 81 29.95 25.55 -19.62
N ARG A 82 28.99 24.88 -20.30
CA ARG A 82 28.13 23.92 -19.63
C ARG A 82 28.93 22.65 -19.40
N PHE A 83 29.29 22.39 -18.15
CA PHE A 83 29.65 21.02 -17.73
C PHE A 83 28.44 20.10 -17.92
N GLU A 84 28.46 19.33 -18.99
CA GLU A 84 27.44 18.30 -19.22
C GLU A 84 27.85 17.04 -18.46
N MET A 85 27.30 16.88 -17.29
CA MET A 85 27.46 15.65 -16.52
C MET A 85 26.97 14.45 -17.35
N PRO A 86 27.75 13.36 -17.50
CA PRO A 86 27.31 12.17 -18.18
C PRO A 86 25.98 11.68 -17.63
N THR A 87 25.08 11.25 -18.50
CA THR A 87 23.68 10.89 -18.17
C THR A 87 23.59 9.91 -17.00
N LYS A 88 24.54 8.96 -16.91
CA LYS A 88 24.61 7.98 -15.81
C LYS A 88 24.75 8.62 -14.43
N TYR A 89 25.60 9.64 -14.28
CA TYR A 89 25.80 10.34 -13.00
C TYR A 89 24.62 11.25 -12.67
N ARG A 90 24.01 11.88 -13.68
CA ARG A 90 22.82 12.71 -13.50
C ARG A 90 21.64 11.86 -13.01
N LEU A 91 21.41 10.69 -13.61
CA LEU A 91 20.38 9.75 -13.17
C LEU A 91 20.66 9.22 -11.76
N PHE A 92 21.93 8.89 -11.46
CA PHE A 92 22.31 8.47 -10.12
C PHE A 92 22.05 9.54 -9.08
N LEU A 93 22.43 10.81 -9.33
CA LEU A 93 22.15 11.92 -8.42
C LEU A 93 20.65 12.18 -8.25
N MET A 94 19.85 11.99 -9.31
CA MET A 94 18.38 12.07 -9.20
C MET A 94 17.80 10.96 -8.36
N LEU A 95 18.43 9.78 -8.33
CA LEU A 95 17.99 8.63 -7.53
C LEU A 95 18.41 8.73 -6.07
N MET A 96 19.51 9.45 -5.75
CA MET A 96 20.05 9.54 -4.38
C MET A 96 19.06 9.97 -3.30
N PRO A 97 18.21 11.01 -3.50
CA PRO A 97 17.21 11.38 -2.49
C PRO A 97 16.24 10.24 -2.19
N PHE A 98 15.82 9.49 -3.21
CA PHE A 98 14.93 8.34 -3.04
C PHE A 98 15.63 7.19 -2.31
N LEU A 99 16.90 6.92 -2.63
CA LEU A 99 17.70 5.93 -1.91
C LEU A 99 17.89 6.31 -0.44
N ALA A 100 18.12 7.60 -0.15
CA ALA A 100 18.20 8.08 1.21
C ALA A 100 16.87 7.90 1.96
N LEU A 101 15.73 8.21 1.32
CA LEU A 101 14.40 7.96 1.92
C LEU A 101 14.18 6.47 2.18
N VAL A 102 14.53 5.58 1.25
CA VAL A 102 14.44 4.13 1.45
C VAL A 102 15.35 3.69 2.60
N ALA A 103 16.59 4.19 2.68
CA ALA A 103 17.49 3.87 3.78
C ALA A 103 16.92 4.29 5.14
N VAL A 104 16.35 5.51 5.24
CA VAL A 104 15.78 6.02 6.49
C VAL A 104 14.47 5.33 6.86
N PHE A 105 13.54 5.15 5.93
CA PHE A 105 12.20 4.65 6.25
C PHE A 105 12.05 3.13 6.17
N ALA A 106 12.85 2.44 5.35
CA ALA A 106 12.77 0.99 5.23
C ALA A 106 13.88 0.27 6.02
N TYR A 107 15.11 0.77 5.99
CA TYR A 107 16.24 0.06 6.62
C TYR A 107 16.51 0.50 8.06
N LEU A 108 16.37 1.79 8.39
CA LEU A 108 16.63 2.27 9.75
C LEU A 108 15.70 1.62 10.80
N PRO A 109 14.39 1.38 10.52
CA PRO A 109 13.52 0.67 11.48
C PRO A 109 13.97 -0.78 11.77
N LEU A 110 14.69 -1.43 10.86
CA LEU A 110 15.24 -2.79 11.08
C LEU A 110 16.22 -2.80 12.28
N TRP A 111 16.85 -1.67 12.58
CA TRP A 111 17.66 -1.51 13.77
C TRP A 111 16.87 -1.75 15.06
N GLY A 112 15.55 -1.53 15.04
CA GLY A 112 14.66 -1.84 16.14
C GLY A 112 14.52 -3.34 16.45
N TRP A 113 14.80 -4.24 15.46
CA TRP A 113 14.73 -5.68 15.68
C TRP A 113 15.71 -6.19 16.73
N ARG A 114 16.77 -5.42 17.05
CA ARG A 114 17.68 -5.74 18.14
C ARG A 114 16.97 -5.89 19.49
N TYR A 115 15.86 -5.14 19.72
CA TYR A 115 15.10 -5.24 20.98
C TYR A 115 14.53 -6.64 21.23
N ALA A 116 14.31 -7.45 20.20
CA ALA A 116 13.86 -8.83 20.34
C ALA A 116 14.87 -9.76 21.03
N PHE A 117 16.13 -9.34 21.13
CA PHE A 117 17.19 -10.10 21.77
C PHE A 117 17.49 -9.64 23.21
N PHE A 118 16.78 -8.64 23.70
CA PHE A 118 16.96 -8.06 25.03
C PHE A 118 15.70 -8.18 25.87
N ASP A 119 15.85 -8.32 27.18
CA ASP A 119 14.75 -8.19 28.15
C ASP A 119 14.56 -6.69 28.45
N TYR A 120 13.90 -6.02 27.49
CA TYR A 120 13.73 -4.58 27.48
C TYR A 120 12.37 -4.19 28.06
N LYS A 121 12.37 -3.29 29.04
CA LYS A 121 11.19 -2.59 29.54
C LYS A 121 11.23 -1.14 29.08
N VAL A 122 10.06 -0.55 28.83
CA VAL A 122 9.96 0.84 28.39
C VAL A 122 10.62 1.75 29.45
N GLY A 123 11.65 2.49 29.03
CA GLY A 123 12.46 3.36 29.94
C GLY A 123 13.83 2.81 30.31
N ASP A 124 14.10 1.53 30.05
CA ASP A 124 15.41 0.95 30.32
C ASP A 124 16.42 1.24 29.18
N SER A 125 17.71 1.24 29.54
CA SER A 125 18.78 1.28 28.54
C SER A 125 19.11 -0.12 28.05
N ILE A 126 19.41 -0.26 26.75
CA ILE A 126 19.91 -1.51 26.19
C ILE A 126 21.35 -1.69 26.70
N SER A 127 21.58 -2.70 27.56
CA SER A 127 22.88 -3.10 28.08
C SER A 127 23.10 -4.60 27.83
N MET A 128 24.37 -5.04 27.89
CA MET A 128 24.68 -6.47 27.82
C MET A 128 24.12 -7.27 28.99
N GLU A 129 23.80 -6.62 30.09
CA GLU A 129 23.17 -7.26 31.27
C GLU A 129 21.74 -7.72 30.95
N ASN A 130 21.04 -7.01 30.06
CA ASN A 130 19.68 -7.33 29.64
C ASN A 130 19.64 -8.21 28.40
N PHE A 131 20.78 -8.69 27.89
CA PHE A 131 20.85 -9.54 26.73
C PHE A 131 20.37 -10.95 27.04
N VAL A 132 19.25 -11.37 26.41
CA VAL A 132 18.63 -12.69 26.62
C VAL A 132 18.71 -13.60 25.41
N GLY A 133 19.35 -13.15 24.33
CA GLY A 133 19.51 -13.91 23.10
C GLY A 133 18.15 -14.33 22.50
N PHE A 134 17.99 -15.61 22.18
CA PHE A 134 16.78 -16.16 21.56
C PHE A 134 15.68 -16.57 22.57
N LYS A 135 15.74 -16.13 23.82
CA LYS A 135 14.77 -16.49 24.86
C LYS A 135 13.33 -16.25 24.40
N TRP A 136 13.04 -15.07 23.90
CA TRP A 136 11.69 -14.71 23.47
C TRP A 136 11.19 -15.55 22.29
N PHE A 137 12.08 -15.90 21.37
CA PHE A 137 11.74 -16.82 20.28
C PHE A 137 11.45 -18.24 20.78
N THR A 138 12.22 -18.73 21.75
CA THR A 138 11.96 -20.05 22.34
C THR A 138 10.69 -20.09 23.17
N GLU A 139 10.35 -19.01 23.88
CA GLU A 139 9.10 -18.89 24.63
C GLU A 139 7.86 -18.96 23.73
N LEU A 140 7.91 -18.41 22.51
CA LEU A 140 6.82 -18.54 21.54
C LEU A 140 6.47 -20.00 21.24
N PHE A 141 7.46 -20.89 21.21
CA PHE A 141 7.27 -22.32 20.92
C PHE A 141 7.05 -23.20 22.13
N LYS A 142 7.33 -22.70 23.34
CA LYS A 142 7.12 -23.46 24.58
C LYS A 142 5.65 -23.49 25.02
N ASN A 143 4.90 -22.42 24.75
CA ASN A 143 3.50 -22.34 25.13
C ASN A 143 2.60 -23.02 24.09
N PRO A 144 1.95 -24.16 24.39
CA PRO A 144 1.10 -24.88 23.43
C PRO A 144 -0.09 -24.05 22.93
N ALA A 145 -0.58 -23.07 23.70
CA ALA A 145 -1.65 -22.18 23.27
C ALA A 145 -1.17 -21.24 22.18
N THR A 146 -0.02 -20.58 22.41
CA THR A 146 0.61 -19.67 21.43
C THR A 146 0.95 -20.40 20.14
N VAL A 147 1.49 -21.61 20.22
CA VAL A 147 1.80 -22.42 19.02
C VAL A 147 0.53 -22.71 18.22
N ARG A 148 -0.56 -23.11 18.90
CA ARG A 148 -1.85 -23.36 18.22
C ARG A 148 -2.38 -22.09 17.53
N ASP A 149 -2.26 -20.94 18.18
CA ASP A 149 -2.70 -19.67 17.61
C ASP A 149 -1.85 -19.30 16.39
N ILE A 150 -0.52 -19.41 16.47
CA ILE A 150 0.38 -19.16 15.34
C ILE A 150 0.06 -20.08 14.16
N VAL A 151 -0.13 -21.39 14.40
CA VAL A 151 -0.46 -22.35 13.34
C VAL A 151 -1.80 -22.02 12.71
N ARG A 152 -2.81 -21.64 13.51
CA ARG A 152 -4.13 -21.23 13.02
C ARG A 152 -4.02 -19.97 12.14
N VAL A 153 -3.32 -18.96 12.61
CA VAL A 153 -3.11 -17.69 11.90
C VAL A 153 -2.35 -17.91 10.59
N LEU A 154 -1.27 -18.68 10.61
CA LEU A 154 -0.52 -19.03 9.41
C LEU A 154 -1.40 -19.82 8.40
N LYS A 155 -2.19 -20.77 8.88
CA LYS A 155 -3.14 -21.51 8.03
C LYS A 155 -4.12 -20.54 7.35
N ASN A 156 -4.72 -19.62 8.08
CA ASN A 156 -5.64 -18.64 7.53
C ASN A 156 -4.94 -17.73 6.52
N THR A 157 -3.75 -17.20 6.86
CA THR A 157 -2.94 -16.35 5.99
C THR A 157 -2.61 -17.05 4.67
N LEU A 158 -2.10 -18.29 4.74
CA LEU A 158 -1.75 -19.07 3.56
C LEU A 158 -2.99 -19.47 2.74
N ALA A 159 -4.12 -19.77 3.39
CA ALA A 159 -5.36 -20.06 2.70
C ALA A 159 -5.90 -18.85 1.94
N MET A 160 -5.92 -17.67 2.58
CA MET A 160 -6.35 -16.40 1.95
C MET A 160 -5.44 -16.03 0.78
N SER A 161 -4.11 -16.04 1.00
CA SER A 161 -3.13 -15.78 -0.06
C SER A 161 -3.18 -16.79 -1.18
N GLY A 162 -3.32 -18.07 -0.85
CA GLY A 162 -3.46 -19.15 -1.83
C GLY A 162 -4.68 -18.98 -2.72
N LEU A 163 -5.83 -18.62 -2.14
CA LEU A 163 -7.05 -18.29 -2.89
C LEU A 163 -6.85 -17.04 -3.76
N GLY A 164 -6.18 -16.00 -3.24
CA GLY A 164 -5.83 -14.81 -3.99
C GLY A 164 -4.94 -15.13 -5.21
N ILE A 165 -3.90 -15.95 -5.00
CA ILE A 165 -3.00 -16.42 -6.06
C ILE A 165 -3.77 -17.28 -7.09
N ALA A 166 -4.61 -18.22 -6.62
CA ALA A 166 -5.42 -19.06 -7.50
C ALA A 166 -6.40 -18.26 -8.38
N THR A 167 -6.85 -17.10 -7.90
CA THR A 167 -7.78 -16.20 -8.62
C THR A 167 -7.08 -15.04 -9.33
N SER A 168 -5.75 -14.97 -9.30
CA SER A 168 -4.96 -13.86 -9.89
C SER A 168 -5.12 -13.69 -11.40
N TRP A 169 -5.61 -14.70 -12.10
CA TRP A 169 -5.95 -14.64 -13.53
C TRP A 169 -7.24 -13.86 -13.82
N LEU A 170 -8.14 -13.70 -12.83
CA LEU A 170 -9.45 -13.04 -13.02
C LEU A 170 -9.33 -11.58 -13.49
N PRO A 171 -8.47 -10.71 -12.94
CA PRO A 171 -8.27 -9.36 -13.45
C PRO A 171 -7.77 -9.33 -14.90
N MET A 172 -6.91 -10.29 -15.29
CA MET A 172 -6.45 -10.44 -16.68
C MET A 172 -7.61 -10.81 -17.59
N ALA A 173 -8.41 -11.82 -17.24
CA ALA A 173 -9.59 -12.21 -17.99
C ALA A 173 -10.59 -11.05 -18.11
N PHE A 174 -10.86 -10.34 -17.02
CA PHE A 174 -11.72 -9.16 -17.02
C PHE A 174 -11.22 -8.07 -17.96
N ALA A 175 -9.91 -7.77 -17.97
CA ALA A 175 -9.30 -6.81 -18.88
C ALA A 175 -9.45 -7.22 -20.35
N ILE A 176 -9.25 -8.51 -20.66
CA ILE A 176 -9.43 -9.06 -22.02
C ILE A 176 -10.88 -8.86 -22.48
N PHE A 177 -11.87 -9.30 -21.67
CA PHE A 177 -13.28 -9.12 -22.01
C PHE A 177 -13.67 -7.65 -22.15
N LEU A 178 -13.15 -6.79 -21.28
CA LEU A 178 -13.41 -5.36 -21.33
C LEU A 178 -12.82 -4.73 -22.62
N SER A 179 -11.65 -5.17 -23.06
CA SER A 179 -11.02 -4.68 -24.31
C SER A 179 -11.80 -5.04 -25.57
N GLU A 180 -12.55 -6.15 -25.54
CA GLU A 180 -13.38 -6.63 -26.64
C GLU A 180 -14.71 -5.86 -26.80
N ILE A 181 -15.09 -5.02 -25.84
CA ILE A 181 -16.31 -4.23 -25.93
C ILE A 181 -16.14 -3.13 -26.99
N LYS A 182 -16.89 -3.23 -28.10
CA LYS A 182 -16.84 -2.29 -29.23
C LYS A 182 -17.33 -0.89 -28.84
N ASN A 183 -18.36 -0.80 -28.00
CA ASN A 183 -18.91 0.49 -27.59
C ASN A 183 -18.00 1.14 -26.54
N ILE A 184 -17.26 2.17 -26.96
CA ILE A 184 -16.30 2.89 -26.09
C ILE A 184 -16.98 3.51 -24.86
N ARG A 185 -18.21 4.02 -24.98
CA ARG A 185 -18.94 4.62 -23.86
C ARG A 185 -19.30 3.56 -22.82
N PHE A 186 -19.80 2.42 -23.28
CA PHE A 186 -20.13 1.29 -22.40
C PHE A 186 -18.88 0.70 -21.74
N ARG A 187 -17.80 0.52 -22.50
CA ARG A 187 -16.50 0.07 -21.95
C ARG A 187 -16.00 0.98 -20.84
N ARG A 188 -16.01 2.31 -21.06
CA ARG A 188 -15.60 3.28 -20.04
C ARG A 188 -16.53 3.26 -18.83
N PHE A 189 -17.82 3.14 -19.04
CA PHE A 189 -18.79 3.04 -17.95
C PHE A 189 -18.51 1.81 -17.06
N VAL A 190 -18.36 0.62 -17.67
CA VAL A 190 -18.04 -0.61 -16.93
C VAL A 190 -16.70 -0.48 -16.20
N GLN A 191 -15.66 0.03 -16.87
CA GLN A 191 -14.35 0.24 -16.27
C GLN A 191 -14.43 1.19 -15.05
N THR A 192 -15.12 2.31 -15.17
CA THR A 192 -15.29 3.25 -14.07
C THR A 192 -16.07 2.60 -12.92
N LEU A 193 -17.19 1.96 -13.20
CA LEU A 193 -18.04 1.33 -12.19
C LEU A 193 -17.29 0.24 -11.40
N THR A 194 -16.47 -0.55 -12.07
CA THR A 194 -15.68 -1.61 -11.42
C THR A 194 -14.42 -1.10 -10.72
N THR A 195 -13.92 0.09 -11.09
CA THR A 195 -12.74 0.68 -10.44
C THR A 195 -13.11 1.50 -9.20
N VAL A 196 -14.31 2.12 -9.17
CA VAL A 196 -14.78 2.95 -8.04
C VAL A 196 -14.70 2.24 -6.68
N PRO A 197 -15.09 0.95 -6.52
CA PRO A 197 -15.01 0.27 -5.23
C PRO A 197 -13.62 0.27 -4.60
N ASN A 198 -12.56 0.34 -5.39
CA ASN A 198 -11.18 0.38 -4.87
C ASN A 198 -10.89 1.63 -4.02
N PHE A 199 -11.59 2.73 -4.28
CA PHE A 199 -11.42 4.01 -3.55
C PHE A 199 -12.30 4.12 -2.29
N ILE A 200 -13.21 3.18 -2.08
CA ILE A 200 -14.08 3.14 -0.91
C ILE A 200 -13.30 2.50 0.25
N SER A 201 -13.39 3.08 1.46
CA SER A 201 -12.77 2.48 2.65
C SER A 201 -13.41 1.12 3.00
N TRP A 202 -12.66 0.23 3.64
CA TRP A 202 -13.19 -1.07 4.08
C TRP A 202 -14.36 -0.94 5.06
N VAL A 203 -14.39 0.12 5.86
CA VAL A 203 -15.51 0.42 6.77
C VAL A 203 -16.82 0.64 6.01
N LEU A 204 -16.77 1.42 4.91
CA LEU A 204 -17.94 1.62 4.05
C LEU A 204 -18.33 0.35 3.29
N VAL A 205 -17.33 -0.44 2.85
CA VAL A 205 -17.60 -1.76 2.25
C VAL A 205 -18.34 -2.67 3.23
N TYR A 206 -17.92 -2.69 4.49
CA TYR A 206 -18.63 -3.45 5.53
C TYR A 206 -20.04 -2.92 5.76
N ALA A 207 -20.26 -1.60 5.79
CA ALA A 207 -21.59 -1.03 5.92
C ALA A 207 -22.52 -1.45 4.76
N ILE A 208 -22.01 -1.47 3.52
CA ILE A 208 -22.73 -1.99 2.35
C ILE A 208 -23.04 -3.48 2.54
N ALA A 209 -22.03 -4.26 2.95
CA ALA A 209 -22.21 -5.69 3.22
C ALA A 209 -23.28 -5.93 4.30
N PHE A 210 -23.27 -5.13 5.36
CA PHE A 210 -24.25 -5.22 6.43
C PHE A 210 -25.68 -4.91 5.95
N CYS A 211 -25.87 -3.87 5.16
CA CYS A 211 -27.18 -3.55 4.57
C CYS A 211 -27.71 -4.68 3.67
N ILE A 212 -26.81 -5.45 3.03
CA ILE A 212 -27.21 -6.52 2.11
C ILE A 212 -27.39 -7.85 2.84
N PHE A 213 -26.48 -8.24 3.74
CA PHE A 213 -26.33 -9.59 4.27
C PHE A 213 -26.63 -9.75 5.77
N SER A 214 -27.07 -8.68 6.48
CA SER A 214 -27.51 -8.77 7.88
C SER A 214 -28.83 -9.54 8.00
N THR A 215 -29.26 -9.80 9.23
CA THR A 215 -30.54 -10.48 9.53
C THR A 215 -31.71 -9.79 8.86
N ASP A 216 -31.78 -8.46 8.93
CA ASP A 216 -32.82 -7.63 8.32
C ASP A 216 -32.36 -7.02 6.98
N GLY A 217 -31.27 -7.53 6.43
CA GLY A 217 -30.68 -7.05 5.19
C GLY A 217 -31.50 -7.45 3.95
N PHE A 218 -31.12 -6.82 2.82
CA PHE A 218 -31.83 -6.99 1.55
C PHE A 218 -31.98 -8.45 1.13
N VAL A 219 -30.92 -9.26 1.23
CA VAL A 219 -30.95 -10.68 0.85
C VAL A 219 -31.84 -11.49 1.80
N SER A 220 -31.72 -11.30 3.10
CA SER A 220 -32.54 -11.98 4.09
C SER A 220 -34.02 -11.65 3.89
N SER A 221 -34.37 -10.39 3.70
CA SER A 221 -35.74 -9.95 3.46
C SER A 221 -36.35 -10.57 2.19
N ILE A 222 -35.57 -10.67 1.10
CA ILE A 222 -36.03 -11.34 -0.13
C ILE A 222 -36.24 -12.83 0.12
N MET A 223 -35.29 -13.52 0.76
CA MET A 223 -35.38 -14.97 0.98
C MET A 223 -36.55 -15.36 1.89
N VAL A 224 -36.82 -14.54 2.92
CA VAL A 224 -37.98 -14.72 3.80
C VAL A 224 -39.29 -14.46 3.03
N ASN A 225 -39.36 -13.36 2.25
CA ASN A 225 -40.57 -13.04 1.48
C ASN A 225 -40.87 -14.07 0.36
N LEU A 226 -39.83 -14.75 -0.17
CA LEU A 226 -40.00 -15.85 -1.13
C LEU A 226 -40.33 -17.18 -0.45
N GLY A 227 -40.39 -17.24 0.88
CA GLY A 227 -40.65 -18.48 1.63
C GLY A 227 -39.51 -19.48 1.59
N ILE A 228 -38.30 -19.06 1.22
CA ILE A 228 -37.11 -19.93 1.18
C ILE A 228 -36.49 -20.07 2.57
N TRP A 229 -36.57 -19.02 3.38
CA TRP A 229 -36.10 -19.01 4.77
C TRP A 229 -37.27 -18.69 5.70
N ASP A 230 -37.30 -19.39 6.84
CA ASP A 230 -38.34 -19.18 7.88
C ASP A 230 -38.07 -17.88 8.65
N GLN A 231 -36.80 -17.47 8.75
CA GLN A 231 -36.36 -16.26 9.45
C GLN A 231 -35.11 -15.67 8.83
N GLY A 232 -34.85 -14.39 9.08
CA GLY A 232 -33.66 -13.70 8.58
C GLY A 232 -32.37 -14.32 9.14
N VAL A 233 -31.38 -14.48 8.26
CA VAL A 233 -30.07 -15.06 8.59
C VAL A 233 -28.99 -14.02 8.40
N ASN A 234 -28.13 -13.82 9.42
CA ASN A 234 -26.95 -12.97 9.29
C ASN A 234 -25.78 -13.74 8.68
N MET A 235 -25.55 -13.57 7.38
CA MET A 235 -24.48 -14.24 6.67
C MET A 235 -23.08 -13.70 7.04
N LEU A 236 -22.98 -12.50 7.61
CA LEU A 236 -21.70 -11.89 8.02
C LEU A 236 -21.22 -12.45 9.36
N MET A 237 -22.15 -12.83 10.24
CA MET A 237 -21.84 -13.38 11.55
C MET A 237 -21.41 -14.85 11.51
N SER A 238 -21.76 -15.58 10.44
CA SER A 238 -21.36 -17.00 10.31
C SER A 238 -19.86 -17.15 10.10
N GLY A 239 -19.23 -18.01 10.89
CA GLY A 239 -17.84 -18.44 10.73
C GLY A 239 -17.60 -19.36 9.51
N ASP A 240 -18.67 -19.76 8.81
CA ASP A 240 -18.56 -20.67 7.66
C ASP A 240 -18.08 -19.93 6.41
N HIS A 241 -17.21 -20.59 5.68
CA HIS A 241 -16.70 -20.13 4.38
C HIS A 241 -16.10 -18.71 4.41
N VAL A 242 -15.54 -18.30 5.57
CA VAL A 242 -14.97 -16.94 5.77
C VAL A 242 -13.95 -16.61 4.69
N TRP A 243 -13.09 -17.55 4.31
CA TRP A 243 -12.07 -17.33 3.29
C TRP A 243 -12.66 -16.97 1.93
N ILE A 244 -13.74 -17.65 1.52
CA ILE A 244 -14.42 -17.37 0.23
C ILE A 244 -15.15 -16.03 0.30
N LYS A 245 -15.77 -15.70 1.44
CA LYS A 245 -16.43 -14.41 1.66
C LYS A 245 -15.42 -13.27 1.55
N MET A 246 -14.26 -13.39 2.21
CA MET A 246 -13.19 -12.39 2.16
C MET A 246 -12.60 -12.26 0.76
N LEU A 247 -12.37 -13.38 0.07
CA LEU A 247 -11.95 -13.38 -1.33
C LEU A 247 -12.96 -12.64 -2.22
N GLY A 248 -14.25 -12.92 -2.06
CA GLY A 248 -15.31 -12.28 -2.84
C GLY A 248 -15.33 -10.76 -2.67
N TRP A 249 -15.24 -10.28 -1.44
CA TRP A 249 -15.15 -8.83 -1.16
C TRP A 249 -13.87 -8.20 -1.70
N GLY A 250 -12.74 -8.89 -1.56
CA GLY A 250 -11.45 -8.45 -2.10
C GLY A 250 -11.47 -8.36 -3.63
N LEU A 251 -12.01 -9.36 -4.31
CA LEU A 251 -12.16 -9.37 -5.76
C LEU A 251 -13.11 -8.28 -6.23
N TRP A 252 -14.29 -8.14 -5.62
CA TRP A 252 -15.25 -7.08 -5.98
C TRP A 252 -14.62 -5.69 -5.87
N LYS A 253 -13.88 -5.46 -4.80
CA LYS A 253 -13.20 -4.18 -4.56
C LYS A 253 -12.02 -3.95 -5.50
N GLY A 254 -11.21 -4.99 -5.78
CA GLY A 254 -9.90 -4.85 -6.41
C GLY A 254 -9.84 -5.18 -7.90
N ILE A 255 -10.81 -5.92 -8.47
CA ILE A 255 -10.71 -6.45 -9.84
C ILE A 255 -10.56 -5.36 -10.90
N GLY A 256 -11.33 -4.27 -10.79
CA GLY A 256 -11.28 -3.16 -11.76
C GLY A 256 -9.94 -2.42 -11.71
N TRP A 257 -9.41 -2.21 -10.51
CA TRP A 257 -8.10 -1.57 -10.32
C TRP A 257 -6.96 -2.44 -10.87
N SER A 258 -6.93 -3.72 -10.51
CA SER A 258 -5.92 -4.66 -10.98
C SER A 258 -5.96 -4.88 -12.49
N ALA A 259 -7.13 -4.77 -13.10
CA ALA A 259 -7.28 -4.89 -14.55
C ALA A 259 -6.63 -3.74 -15.34
N ILE A 260 -6.42 -2.56 -14.72
CA ILE A 260 -5.83 -1.39 -15.41
C ILE A 260 -4.45 -1.72 -15.98
N ILE A 261 -3.63 -2.48 -15.22
CA ILE A 261 -2.28 -2.89 -15.67
C ILE A 261 -2.38 -3.76 -16.93
N TYR A 262 -3.32 -4.71 -16.95
CA TYR A 262 -3.55 -5.57 -18.11
C TYR A 262 -4.12 -4.81 -19.31
N ILE A 263 -5.01 -3.84 -19.08
CA ILE A 263 -5.54 -2.97 -20.16
C ILE A 263 -4.40 -2.16 -20.80
N ALA A 264 -3.48 -1.65 -19.98
CA ALA A 264 -2.29 -0.95 -20.46
C ALA A 264 -1.38 -1.90 -21.26
N ALA A 265 -1.16 -3.13 -20.78
CA ALA A 265 -0.37 -4.15 -21.47
C ALA A 265 -1.00 -4.56 -22.81
N ILE A 266 -2.34 -4.73 -22.88
CA ILE A 266 -3.07 -4.99 -24.13
C ILE A 266 -2.82 -3.87 -25.15
N SER A 267 -2.84 -2.62 -24.69
CA SER A 267 -2.59 -1.45 -25.56
C SER A 267 -1.16 -1.40 -26.11
N GLY A 268 -0.23 -2.13 -25.52
CA GLY A 268 1.16 -2.27 -25.97
C GLY A 268 1.39 -3.41 -26.98
N ILE A 269 0.39 -4.27 -27.22
CA ILE A 269 0.49 -5.35 -28.22
C ILE A 269 0.39 -4.74 -29.61
N ASP A 270 1.27 -5.21 -30.54
CA ASP A 270 1.30 -4.71 -31.90
C ASP A 270 -0.03 -4.95 -32.61
N GLN A 271 -0.62 -3.86 -33.10
CA GLN A 271 -1.90 -3.86 -33.80
C GLN A 271 -1.84 -4.68 -35.12
N GLN A 272 -0.68 -4.75 -35.75
CA GLN A 272 -0.48 -5.52 -37.00
C GLN A 272 -0.79 -7.00 -36.80
N LEU A 273 -0.53 -7.57 -35.61
CA LEU A 273 -0.89 -8.97 -35.31
C LEU A 273 -2.40 -9.21 -35.39
N TYR A 274 -3.20 -8.26 -34.90
CA TYR A 274 -4.65 -8.36 -34.93
C TYR A 274 -5.19 -8.17 -36.36
N GLU A 275 -4.56 -7.30 -37.16
CA GLU A 275 -4.92 -7.06 -38.54
C GLU A 275 -4.60 -8.30 -39.40
N ALA A 276 -3.40 -8.87 -39.29
CA ALA A 276 -3.00 -10.09 -39.98
C ALA A 276 -3.95 -11.25 -39.62
N ALA A 277 -4.23 -11.47 -38.33
CA ALA A 277 -5.17 -12.52 -37.91
C ALA A 277 -6.58 -12.29 -38.44
N THR A 278 -6.98 -11.03 -38.68
CA THR A 278 -8.31 -10.73 -39.28
C THR A 278 -8.33 -11.08 -40.74
N VAL A 279 -7.23 -10.84 -41.47
CA VAL A 279 -7.10 -11.24 -42.90
C VAL A 279 -7.10 -12.76 -43.05
N ASP A 280 -6.47 -13.47 -42.09
CA ASP A 280 -6.46 -14.94 -41.99
C ASP A 280 -7.83 -15.54 -41.59
N GLY A 281 -8.85 -14.70 -41.33
CA GLY A 281 -10.19 -15.13 -40.97
C GLY A 281 -10.35 -15.54 -39.50
N ALA A 282 -9.40 -15.21 -38.62
CA ALA A 282 -9.47 -15.53 -37.22
C ALA A 282 -10.62 -14.81 -36.50
N GLY A 283 -11.48 -15.58 -35.84
CA GLY A 283 -12.56 -15.06 -35.01
C GLY A 283 -12.07 -14.36 -33.76
N ARG A 284 -12.98 -13.65 -33.05
CA ARG A 284 -12.64 -12.89 -31.80
C ARG A 284 -11.95 -13.75 -30.74
N PHE A 285 -12.51 -14.94 -30.46
CA PHE A 285 -11.94 -15.84 -29.46
C PHE A 285 -10.55 -16.38 -29.85
N GLN A 286 -10.35 -16.64 -31.16
CA GLN A 286 -9.04 -17.08 -31.66
C GLN A 286 -7.98 -15.98 -31.46
N ARG A 287 -8.31 -14.73 -31.79
CA ARG A 287 -7.41 -13.59 -31.56
C ARG A 287 -7.12 -13.37 -30.07
N MET A 288 -8.14 -13.46 -29.22
CA MET A 288 -7.94 -13.38 -27.77
C MET A 288 -6.98 -14.45 -27.28
N TRP A 289 -7.18 -15.71 -27.68
CA TRP A 289 -6.40 -16.83 -27.18
C TRP A 289 -4.99 -16.92 -27.74
N HIS A 290 -4.79 -16.56 -29.03
CA HIS A 290 -3.49 -16.72 -29.69
C HIS A 290 -2.66 -15.42 -29.74
N ILE A 291 -3.24 -14.26 -29.52
CA ILE A 291 -2.52 -12.98 -29.55
C ILE A 291 -2.57 -12.31 -28.18
N THR A 292 -3.78 -12.04 -27.67
CA THR A 292 -3.94 -11.25 -26.45
C THR A 292 -3.43 -11.98 -25.22
N VAL A 293 -3.82 -13.23 -25.01
CA VAL A 293 -3.40 -14.03 -23.85
C VAL A 293 -1.87 -14.22 -23.84
N PRO A 294 -1.21 -14.70 -24.91
CA PRO A 294 0.24 -14.80 -24.93
C PRO A 294 0.97 -13.47 -24.72
N GLY A 295 0.43 -12.39 -25.29
CA GLY A 295 0.99 -11.04 -25.09
C GLY A 295 0.91 -10.56 -23.63
N LEU A 296 -0.03 -11.08 -22.84
CA LEU A 296 -0.20 -10.74 -21.42
C LEU A 296 0.56 -11.63 -20.46
N ILE A 297 1.01 -12.82 -20.89
CA ILE A 297 1.73 -13.78 -20.03
C ILE A 297 2.91 -13.13 -19.29
N PRO A 298 3.79 -12.34 -19.93
CA PRO A 298 4.90 -11.71 -19.22
C PRO A 298 4.45 -10.82 -18.07
N THR A 299 3.42 -9.99 -18.30
CA THR A 299 2.83 -9.12 -17.27
C THR A 299 2.18 -9.94 -16.16
N PHE A 300 1.44 -10.99 -16.52
CA PHE A 300 0.83 -11.90 -15.56
C PHE A 300 1.89 -12.59 -14.68
N CYS A 301 2.97 -13.10 -15.27
CA CYS A 301 4.05 -13.75 -14.51
C CYS A 301 4.70 -12.80 -13.51
N VAL A 302 4.94 -11.55 -13.89
CA VAL A 302 5.51 -10.55 -12.97
C VAL A 302 4.56 -10.28 -11.79
N LEU A 303 3.28 -10.06 -12.05
CA LEU A 303 2.29 -9.80 -11.00
C LEU A 303 2.04 -11.04 -10.13
N LEU A 304 2.07 -12.23 -10.71
CA LEU A 304 1.98 -13.50 -9.98
C LEU A 304 3.18 -13.68 -9.03
N LEU A 305 4.40 -13.42 -9.52
CA LEU A 305 5.60 -13.48 -8.67
C LEU A 305 5.54 -12.48 -7.53
N MET A 306 5.03 -11.26 -7.77
CA MET A 306 4.80 -10.27 -6.70
C MET A 306 3.77 -10.75 -5.68
N SER A 307 2.69 -11.41 -6.13
CA SER A 307 1.68 -11.99 -5.23
C SER A 307 2.28 -13.12 -4.38
N ILE A 308 3.12 -13.98 -4.98
CA ILE A 308 3.83 -15.03 -4.24
C ILE A 308 4.83 -14.45 -3.25
N ALA A 309 5.57 -13.39 -3.62
CA ALA A 309 6.48 -12.71 -2.71
C ALA A 309 5.77 -12.12 -1.48
N ASN A 310 4.52 -11.69 -1.63
CA ASN A 310 3.70 -11.15 -0.56
C ASN A 310 2.76 -12.18 0.09
N ILE A 311 3.06 -13.47 0.00
CA ILE A 311 2.17 -14.57 0.46
C ILE A 311 1.81 -14.50 1.95
N LEU A 312 2.64 -13.86 2.78
CA LEU A 312 2.39 -13.69 4.21
C LEU A 312 1.70 -12.35 4.55
N SER A 313 1.53 -11.46 3.57
CA SER A 313 0.90 -10.15 3.76
C SER A 313 -0.46 -10.10 3.06
N ASN A 314 -1.52 -10.09 3.86
CA ASN A 314 -2.91 -10.02 3.37
C ASN A 314 -3.53 -8.63 3.54
N GLY A 315 -2.85 -7.73 4.27
CA GLY A 315 -3.38 -6.46 4.74
C GLY A 315 -4.28 -6.65 5.97
N MET A 316 -4.35 -5.63 6.81
CA MET A 316 -5.11 -5.65 8.07
C MET A 316 -6.56 -5.16 7.88
N ASP A 317 -6.75 -4.10 7.11
CA ASP A 317 -8.00 -3.30 7.10
C ASP A 317 -9.26 -4.10 6.78
N GLN A 318 -9.18 -5.00 5.79
CA GLN A 318 -10.32 -5.83 5.41
C GLN A 318 -10.72 -6.77 6.54
N TYR A 319 -9.76 -7.46 7.11
CA TYR A 319 -10.02 -8.49 8.11
C TYR A 319 -10.46 -7.89 9.44
N LEU A 320 -9.86 -6.78 9.87
CA LEU A 320 -10.22 -6.06 11.08
C LEU A 320 -11.69 -5.62 11.09
N VAL A 321 -12.18 -5.10 9.96
CA VAL A 321 -13.55 -4.58 9.87
C VAL A 321 -14.59 -5.69 9.80
N PHE A 322 -14.25 -6.85 9.20
CA PHE A 322 -15.15 -7.99 9.11
C PHE A 322 -15.03 -8.98 10.28
N GLU A 323 -14.09 -8.76 11.21
CA GLU A 323 -13.91 -9.59 12.40
C GLU A 323 -15.13 -9.47 13.34
N ASN A 324 -15.55 -10.61 13.89
CA ASN A 324 -16.56 -10.68 14.94
C ASN A 324 -16.30 -11.92 15.82
N ALA A 325 -17.01 -12.00 16.96
CA ALA A 325 -16.79 -13.05 17.95
C ALA A 325 -16.97 -14.48 17.40
N THR A 326 -17.75 -14.66 16.35
CA THR A 326 -18.05 -16.01 15.79
C THR A 326 -17.07 -16.41 14.70
N ASN A 327 -16.48 -15.47 13.97
CA ASN A 327 -15.58 -15.75 12.86
C ASN A 327 -14.09 -15.50 13.17
N GLN A 328 -13.75 -14.95 14.35
CA GLN A 328 -12.40 -14.56 14.76
C GLN A 328 -11.37 -15.66 14.47
N ASN A 329 -11.69 -16.92 14.79
CA ASN A 329 -10.77 -18.03 14.55
C ASN A 329 -10.45 -18.30 13.07
N ALA A 330 -11.35 -17.95 12.16
CA ALA A 330 -11.22 -18.21 10.73
C ALA A 330 -10.74 -16.98 9.94
N ILE A 331 -10.92 -15.78 10.48
CA ILE A 331 -10.58 -14.52 9.80
C ILE A 331 -9.20 -14.00 10.19
N MET A 332 -8.69 -14.36 11.38
CA MET A 332 -7.42 -13.89 11.91
C MET A 332 -6.27 -14.26 10.99
N VAL A 333 -5.68 -13.28 10.33
CA VAL A 333 -4.47 -13.40 9.49
C VAL A 333 -3.26 -12.81 10.21
N LEU A 334 -2.07 -13.03 9.67
CA LEU A 334 -0.82 -12.61 10.30
C LEU A 334 -0.76 -11.10 10.53
N ASP A 335 -1.13 -10.31 9.53
CA ASP A 335 -1.15 -8.84 9.61
C ASP A 335 -2.14 -8.29 10.66
N LEU A 336 -3.17 -9.06 11.03
CA LEU A 336 -4.14 -8.71 12.05
C LEU A 336 -3.73 -9.20 13.44
N TYR A 337 -2.95 -10.30 13.49
CA TYR A 337 -2.52 -10.93 14.74
C TYR A 337 -1.34 -10.20 15.40
N VAL A 338 -0.42 -9.59 14.61
CA VAL A 338 0.77 -8.85 15.05
C VAL A 338 0.42 -7.42 15.45
#